data_4be0322a63e9944b58773d0bc83e408b
#
_entry.id   4be0322a63e9944b58773d0bc83e408b
#
_cell.length_a   1.000
_cell.length_b   1.000
_cell.length_c   1.000
_cell.angle_alpha   90.00
_cell.angle_beta   90.00
_cell.angle_gamma   90.00
#
_symmetry.space_group_name_H-M   'P 1'
#
loop_
_entity.id
_entity.type
_entity.pdbx_description
1 polymer ?
#
loop_
_entity_poly.entity_id
_entity_poly.type
_entity_poly.pdbx_seq_one_letter_code
_entity_poly.pdbx_strand_id
1 'polypeptide(L)'
;MFNRREFSTTLALLAAGGWVRPRAAFGIGQQATVFDWRPINDSMRVAFGAGGNVLAVTDGGSLLLIDTKNAGFGQVLRAEAESFGGTLESVINTHHHGDHIGGNPFFTGEVPVYGQERGVERTQAAGARTLAGILRDPIGRLERLNQQVQNMDVDTMARNAGSESVAAFIAMGAEEMTAMSFSATETFESELEVEVGSTTLELRYIDRGHTDNDVFVYINDGNVLHGGDLFFNGMHPFIDTGAGATTTGWQRCLKSMIDEANRNTVCIPGHGEISDRNGLRDFSNYFDILRDFVERAIDEGRSRDQITEMQPPEFVDWPPRRLNDNLGVVYDELTAGS
;
A
#
# COMPACT_ATOMS: atom_id res chain seq x y z
N MET A 1 3.61 35.69 -8.53
CA MET A 1 2.38 34.87 -8.49
C MET A 1 2.02 34.53 -9.91
N PHE A 2 2.28 33.30 -10.35
CA PHE A 2 1.80 32.83 -11.63
C PHE A 2 0.27 32.65 -11.55
N ASN A 3 -0.46 33.10 -12.56
CA ASN A 3 -1.89 32.91 -12.60
C ASN A 3 -2.23 31.50 -13.16
N ARG A 4 -3.49 31.04 -12.95
CA ARG A 4 -3.96 29.71 -13.42
C ARG A 4 -3.69 29.46 -14.92
N ARG A 5 -3.73 30.49 -15.76
CA ARG A 5 -3.47 30.36 -17.21
C ARG A 5 -1.99 30.12 -17.53
N GLU A 6 -1.08 30.76 -16.79
CA GLU A 6 0.36 30.57 -16.98
C GLU A 6 0.79 29.16 -16.50
N PHE A 7 0.18 28.67 -15.44
CA PHE A 7 0.39 27.31 -14.95
C PHE A 7 -0.08 26.25 -15.99
N SER A 8 -1.30 26.40 -16.52
CA SER A 8 -1.81 25.49 -17.58
C SER A 8 -0.94 25.52 -18.83
N THR A 9 -0.33 26.66 -19.17
CA THR A 9 0.55 26.77 -20.34
C THR A 9 1.91 26.10 -20.09
N THR A 10 2.44 26.17 -18.89
CA THR A 10 3.72 25.52 -18.52
C THR A 10 3.57 24.00 -18.42
N LEU A 11 2.47 23.51 -17.85
CA LEU A 11 2.14 22.08 -17.83
C LEU A 11 1.77 21.54 -19.23
N ALA A 12 1.06 22.32 -20.05
CA ALA A 12 0.73 21.93 -21.42
C ALA A 12 1.98 21.79 -22.31
N LEU A 13 3.06 22.52 -22.03
CA LEU A 13 4.34 22.35 -22.69
C LEU A 13 5.09 21.07 -22.25
N LEU A 14 4.84 20.60 -21.04
CA LEU A 14 5.35 19.31 -20.53
C LEU A 14 4.46 18.13 -20.96
N ALA A 15 3.16 18.36 -21.15
CA ALA A 15 2.17 17.35 -21.55
C ALA A 15 1.92 17.28 -23.07
N ALA A 16 2.49 18.21 -23.90
CA ALA A 16 2.30 18.24 -25.35
C ALA A 16 3.08 17.17 -26.14
N GLY A 17 3.64 16.16 -25.46
CA GLY A 17 3.95 14.87 -26.03
C GLY A 17 2.65 14.10 -26.25
N GLY A 18 2.09 14.22 -27.45
CA GLY A 18 0.75 13.78 -27.83
C GLY A 18 0.32 12.43 -27.28
N TRP A 19 -0.96 12.33 -26.97
CA TRP A 19 -1.70 11.10 -26.72
C TRP A 19 -1.55 10.14 -27.91
N VAL A 20 -0.42 9.45 -28.01
CA VAL A 20 -0.26 8.30 -28.88
C VAL A 20 -0.66 7.08 -28.04
N ARG A 21 -1.86 6.56 -28.29
CA ARG A 21 -2.17 5.19 -27.88
C ARG A 21 -1.08 4.29 -28.45
N PRO A 22 -0.24 3.63 -27.65
CA PRO A 22 0.73 2.70 -28.21
C PRO A 22 -0.03 1.45 -28.64
N ARG A 23 -0.26 1.36 -29.94
CA ARG A 23 -0.50 0.10 -30.63
C ARG A 23 0.83 -0.28 -31.26
N ALA A 24 1.67 -0.97 -30.51
CA ALA A 24 2.85 -1.62 -31.06
C ALA A 24 3.10 -2.91 -30.28
N ALA A 25 2.95 -4.03 -30.99
CA ALA A 25 3.54 -5.27 -30.58
C ALA A 25 5.06 -5.10 -30.59
N PHE A 26 5.68 -5.06 -29.40
CA PHE A 26 7.12 -5.10 -29.25
C PHE A 26 7.54 -6.50 -28.86
N GLY A 27 8.55 -7.00 -29.59
CA GLY A 27 9.21 -8.25 -29.33
C GLY A 27 9.86 -8.27 -27.94
N ILE A 28 10.03 -9.47 -27.43
CA ILE A 28 10.53 -9.87 -26.12
C ILE A 28 11.94 -9.28 -25.86
N GLY A 29 11.96 -8.02 -25.42
CA GLY A 29 13.04 -7.39 -24.70
C GLY A 29 12.48 -7.00 -23.34
N GLN A 30 13.18 -7.29 -22.26
CA GLN A 30 12.77 -6.89 -20.92
C GLN A 30 12.50 -5.39 -20.93
N GLN A 31 11.23 -5.00 -20.86
CA GLN A 31 10.82 -3.60 -20.84
C GLN A 31 11.25 -3.05 -19.50
N ALA A 32 12.01 -1.96 -19.50
CA ALA A 32 12.40 -1.29 -18.28
C ALA A 32 11.16 -0.81 -17.53
N THR A 33 11.01 -1.23 -16.27
CA THR A 33 9.87 -0.94 -15.43
C THR A 33 10.28 -0.06 -14.25
N VAL A 34 9.35 0.79 -13.77
CA VAL A 34 9.52 1.61 -12.56
C VAL A 34 9.51 0.74 -11.31
N PHE A 35 8.72 -0.33 -11.34
CA PHE A 35 8.61 -1.26 -10.23
C PHE A 35 9.42 -2.54 -10.49
N ASP A 36 9.93 -3.15 -9.42
CA ASP A 36 10.49 -4.50 -9.48
C ASP A 36 9.31 -5.50 -9.43
N TRP A 37 8.91 -5.98 -10.61
CA TRP A 37 7.83 -6.94 -10.75
C TRP A 37 8.34 -8.37 -10.61
N ARG A 38 7.86 -9.06 -9.57
CA ARG A 38 8.23 -10.46 -9.30
C ARG A 38 7.03 -11.39 -9.51
N PRO A 39 7.16 -12.40 -10.40
CA PRO A 39 6.08 -13.36 -10.63
C PRO A 39 5.89 -14.27 -9.41
N ILE A 40 4.63 -14.51 -9.04
CA ILE A 40 4.21 -15.55 -8.11
C ILE A 40 3.89 -16.84 -8.90
N ASN A 41 3.15 -16.67 -10.01
CA ASN A 41 2.80 -17.69 -10.99
C ASN A 41 2.52 -17.02 -12.34
N ASP A 42 1.88 -17.73 -13.27
CA ASP A 42 1.60 -17.22 -14.61
C ASP A 42 0.61 -16.06 -14.63
N SER A 43 -0.29 -16.00 -13.63
CA SER A 43 -1.37 -15.01 -13.55
C SER A 43 -1.17 -13.92 -12.48
N MET A 44 -0.16 -14.06 -11.61
CA MET A 44 0.02 -13.17 -10.46
C MET A 44 1.45 -12.63 -10.37
N ARG A 45 1.59 -11.31 -10.16
CA ARG A 45 2.89 -10.63 -9.99
C ARG A 45 2.80 -9.57 -8.90
N VAL A 46 3.87 -9.44 -8.12
CA VAL A 46 3.99 -8.40 -7.08
C VAL A 46 4.92 -7.30 -7.56
N ALA A 47 4.46 -6.06 -7.47
CA ALA A 47 5.28 -4.86 -7.70
C ALA A 47 5.90 -4.38 -6.40
N PHE A 48 7.23 -4.27 -6.35
CA PHE A 48 7.98 -3.68 -5.24
C PHE A 48 8.42 -2.26 -5.59
N GLY A 49 8.60 -1.43 -4.57
CA GLY A 49 9.05 -0.05 -4.71
C GLY A 49 7.92 0.98 -4.75
N ALA A 50 8.25 2.23 -4.49
CA ALA A 50 7.36 3.40 -4.49
C ALA A 50 6.08 3.25 -3.62
N GLY A 51 6.19 2.65 -2.47
CA GLY A 51 5.08 2.43 -1.52
C GLY A 51 4.93 0.97 -1.12
N GLY A 52 3.76 0.60 -0.61
CA GLY A 52 3.42 -0.76 -0.25
C GLY A 52 3.47 -1.73 -1.43
N ASN A 53 3.60 -3.03 -1.17
CA ASN A 53 3.58 -4.05 -2.21
C ASN A 53 2.21 -4.11 -2.87
N VAL A 54 2.19 -4.16 -4.20
CA VAL A 54 0.96 -4.26 -5.00
C VAL A 54 0.91 -5.62 -5.67
N LEU A 55 -0.21 -6.33 -5.61
CA LEU A 55 -0.43 -7.55 -6.37
C LEU A 55 -1.29 -7.27 -7.60
N ALA A 56 -0.79 -7.65 -8.77
CA ALA A 56 -1.56 -7.73 -10.00
C ALA A 56 -2.04 -9.17 -10.22
N VAL A 57 -3.33 -9.34 -10.45
CA VAL A 57 -3.97 -10.63 -10.77
C VAL A 57 -4.59 -10.54 -12.15
N THR A 58 -4.20 -11.45 -13.05
CA THR A 58 -4.73 -11.51 -14.42
C THR A 58 -5.42 -12.84 -14.66
N ASP A 59 -6.63 -12.83 -15.24
CA ASP A 59 -7.31 -14.03 -15.69
C ASP A 59 -8.24 -13.71 -16.87
N GLY A 60 -8.22 -14.56 -17.91
CA GLY A 60 -9.12 -14.45 -19.06
C GLY A 60 -9.02 -13.15 -19.86
N GLY A 61 -7.96 -12.34 -19.69
CA GLY A 61 -7.82 -11.02 -20.30
C GLY A 61 -8.31 -9.88 -19.40
N SER A 62 -8.77 -10.16 -18.19
CA SER A 62 -9.09 -9.22 -17.13
C SER A 62 -7.89 -9.02 -16.21
N LEU A 63 -7.77 -7.85 -15.59
CA LEU A 63 -6.75 -7.48 -14.59
C LEU A 63 -7.39 -6.86 -13.37
N LEU A 64 -6.92 -7.25 -12.19
CA LEU A 64 -7.25 -6.63 -10.91
C LEU A 64 -5.95 -6.22 -10.19
N LEU A 65 -5.97 -5.09 -9.50
CA LEU A 65 -4.87 -4.66 -8.64
C LEU A 65 -5.29 -4.66 -7.17
N ILE A 66 -4.42 -5.16 -6.28
CA ILE A 66 -4.52 -4.95 -4.85
C ILE A 66 -3.51 -3.89 -4.47
N ASP A 67 -4.01 -2.72 -4.01
CA ASP A 67 -3.32 -1.46 -3.73
C ASP A 67 -2.80 -0.71 -4.97
N THR A 68 -2.38 0.56 -4.79
CA THR A 68 -2.10 1.50 -5.90
C THR A 68 -0.85 2.36 -5.72
N LYS A 69 0.03 2.02 -4.77
CA LYS A 69 1.28 2.75 -4.53
C LYS A 69 1.10 4.16 -3.94
N ASN A 70 2.23 4.88 -3.79
CA ASN A 70 2.27 6.28 -3.42
C ASN A 70 1.62 7.19 -4.49
N ALA A 71 1.20 8.37 -4.05
CA ALA A 71 0.69 9.41 -4.93
C ALA A 71 1.68 9.76 -6.06
N GLY A 72 1.14 9.83 -7.28
CA GLY A 72 1.92 10.09 -8.49
C GLY A 72 2.33 8.84 -9.27
N PHE A 73 2.20 7.64 -8.72
CA PHE A 73 2.63 6.41 -9.40
C PHE A 73 1.49 5.59 -10.02
N GLY A 74 0.23 5.97 -9.83
CA GLY A 74 -0.91 5.17 -10.30
C GLY A 74 -0.96 4.97 -11.81
N GLN A 75 -0.63 6.00 -12.61
CA GLN A 75 -0.65 5.89 -14.07
C GLN A 75 0.38 4.87 -14.58
N VAL A 76 1.62 4.97 -14.11
CA VAL A 76 2.67 4.04 -14.53
C VAL A 76 2.44 2.64 -13.99
N LEU A 77 1.87 2.50 -12.78
CA LEU A 77 1.47 1.21 -12.23
C LEU A 77 0.46 0.49 -13.14
N ARG A 78 -0.59 1.21 -13.57
CA ARG A 78 -1.57 0.67 -14.50
C ARG A 78 -0.93 0.24 -15.82
N ALA A 79 -0.13 1.11 -16.41
CA ALA A 79 0.51 0.84 -17.71
C ALA A 79 1.42 -0.40 -17.67
N GLU A 80 2.20 -0.56 -16.59
CA GLU A 80 3.06 -1.73 -16.41
C GLU A 80 2.25 -3.00 -16.15
N ALA A 81 1.22 -2.95 -15.29
CA ALA A 81 0.37 -4.09 -14.99
C ALA A 81 -0.38 -4.59 -16.25
N GLU A 82 -0.98 -3.68 -17.02
CA GLU A 82 -1.67 -4.00 -18.28
C GLU A 82 -0.72 -4.60 -19.34
N SER A 83 0.59 -4.28 -19.27
CA SER A 83 1.58 -4.84 -20.19
C SER A 83 1.80 -6.35 -20.03
N PHE A 84 1.41 -6.93 -18.88
CA PHE A 84 1.47 -8.38 -18.63
C PHE A 84 0.28 -9.15 -19.24
N GLY A 85 -0.69 -8.44 -19.77
CA GLY A 85 -1.88 -9.00 -20.40
C GLY A 85 -3.10 -8.85 -19.49
N GLY A 86 -4.14 -8.27 -20.05
CA GLY A 86 -5.40 -7.97 -19.37
C GLY A 86 -5.73 -6.48 -19.39
N THR A 87 -7.00 -6.18 -19.27
CA THR A 87 -7.53 -4.82 -19.09
C THR A 87 -7.92 -4.66 -17.64
N LEU A 88 -7.53 -3.56 -17.01
CA LEU A 88 -7.89 -3.29 -15.63
C LEU A 88 -9.41 -3.16 -15.49
N GLU A 89 -10.01 -3.98 -14.61
CA GLU A 89 -11.44 -4.02 -14.35
C GLU A 89 -11.79 -3.59 -12.93
N SER A 90 -10.85 -3.73 -11.97
CA SER A 90 -11.09 -3.34 -10.58
C SER A 90 -9.80 -3.14 -9.78
N VAL A 91 -9.93 -2.44 -8.65
CA VAL A 91 -8.89 -2.23 -7.65
C VAL A 91 -9.44 -2.62 -6.28
N ILE A 92 -8.60 -3.20 -5.43
CA ILE A 92 -8.86 -3.43 -4.01
C ILE A 92 -7.87 -2.61 -3.20
N ASN A 93 -8.34 -1.87 -2.21
CA ASN A 93 -7.48 -1.23 -1.22
C ASN A 93 -7.47 -2.03 0.08
N THR A 94 -6.27 -2.39 0.54
CA THR A 94 -6.11 -3.11 1.81
C THR A 94 -6.41 -2.24 3.01
N HIS A 95 -6.06 -0.95 2.96
CA HIS A 95 -6.36 0.05 4.00
C HIS A 95 -6.13 1.48 3.47
N HIS A 96 -6.30 2.49 4.30
CA HIS A 96 -6.35 3.90 3.91
C HIS A 96 -5.01 4.63 3.78
N HIS A 97 -3.85 4.02 4.04
CA HIS A 97 -2.58 4.73 4.00
C HIS A 97 -2.17 5.13 2.59
N GLY A 98 -1.50 6.29 2.51
CA GLY A 98 -1.21 6.95 1.24
C GLY A 98 -0.28 6.20 0.30
N ASP A 99 0.51 5.27 0.79
CA ASP A 99 1.38 4.40 0.00
C ASP A 99 0.69 3.13 -0.52
N HIS A 100 -0.60 2.97 -0.18
CA HIS A 100 -1.49 1.93 -0.69
C HIS A 100 -2.61 2.48 -1.58
N ILE A 101 -3.08 3.72 -1.31
CA ILE A 101 -4.18 4.34 -2.05
C ILE A 101 -3.76 5.56 -2.89
N GLY A 102 -2.48 5.92 -2.87
CA GLY A 102 -2.02 7.18 -3.50
C GLY A 102 -2.23 7.25 -5.01
N GLY A 103 -2.27 6.10 -5.68
CA GLY A 103 -2.59 5.99 -7.10
C GLY A 103 -4.08 5.99 -7.44
N ASN A 104 -4.99 5.87 -6.45
CA ASN A 104 -6.44 5.78 -6.68
C ASN A 104 -7.01 6.83 -7.63
N PRO A 105 -6.57 8.11 -7.63
CA PRO A 105 -7.08 9.10 -8.57
C PRO A 105 -6.99 8.73 -10.06
N PHE A 106 -6.12 7.78 -10.42
CA PHE A 106 -6.02 7.26 -11.78
C PHE A 106 -6.98 6.09 -12.09
N PHE A 107 -7.76 5.66 -11.10
CA PHE A 107 -8.65 4.49 -11.18
C PHE A 107 -10.10 4.85 -10.86
N THR A 108 -10.32 5.67 -9.83
CA THR A 108 -11.67 6.11 -9.42
C THR A 108 -12.38 6.84 -10.56
N GLY A 109 -13.62 6.41 -10.84
CA GLY A 109 -14.41 6.93 -11.97
C GLY A 109 -14.23 6.14 -13.27
N GLU A 110 -13.21 5.28 -13.39
CA GLU A 110 -13.04 4.38 -14.53
C GLU A 110 -13.38 2.92 -14.20
N VAL A 111 -12.96 2.46 -13.02
CA VAL A 111 -13.22 1.10 -12.53
C VAL A 111 -13.66 1.15 -11.06
N PRO A 112 -14.38 0.13 -10.54
CA PRO A 112 -14.69 0.03 -9.13
C PRO A 112 -13.41 -0.10 -8.30
N VAL A 113 -13.37 0.62 -7.18
CA VAL A 113 -12.32 0.54 -6.16
C VAL A 113 -12.98 0.04 -4.88
N TYR A 114 -12.65 -1.18 -4.47
CA TYR A 114 -13.19 -1.83 -3.29
C TYR A 114 -12.36 -1.50 -2.05
N GLY A 115 -13.03 -1.31 -0.90
CA GLY A 115 -12.35 -1.07 0.37
C GLY A 115 -13.28 -1.22 1.56
N GLN A 116 -12.71 -1.38 2.74
CA GLN A 116 -13.48 -1.47 3.97
C GLN A 116 -14.13 -0.11 4.29
N GLU A 117 -15.40 -0.10 4.71
CA GLU A 117 -16.23 1.11 4.84
C GLU A 117 -15.63 2.18 5.78
N ARG A 118 -14.95 1.77 6.89
CA ARG A 118 -14.32 2.71 7.84
C ARG A 118 -13.16 3.48 7.23
N GLY A 119 -12.55 2.97 6.14
CA GLY A 119 -11.49 3.64 5.41
C GLY A 119 -11.95 4.90 4.67
N VAL A 120 -13.24 5.03 4.33
CA VAL A 120 -13.76 6.09 3.46
C VAL A 120 -13.50 7.49 4.00
N GLU A 121 -13.89 7.79 5.25
CA GLU A 121 -13.65 9.11 5.85
C GLU A 121 -12.17 9.44 5.95
N ARG A 122 -11.34 8.43 6.27
CA ARG A 122 -9.88 8.59 6.40
C ARG A 122 -9.24 8.89 5.05
N THR A 123 -9.63 8.16 4.00
CA THR A 123 -9.14 8.38 2.62
C THR A 123 -9.56 9.74 2.08
N GLN A 124 -10.80 10.16 2.33
CA GLN A 124 -11.28 11.50 1.96
C GLN A 124 -10.50 12.61 2.67
N ALA A 125 -10.25 12.45 3.97
CA ALA A 125 -9.46 13.42 4.74
C ALA A 125 -8.00 13.47 4.24
N ALA A 126 -7.39 12.34 3.92
CA ALA A 126 -6.05 12.25 3.33
C ALA A 126 -6.01 12.88 1.92
N GLY A 127 -7.00 12.58 1.09
CA GLY A 127 -7.18 13.15 -0.24
C GLY A 127 -7.34 14.66 -0.21
N ALA A 128 -8.15 15.19 0.70
CA ALA A 128 -8.33 16.64 0.89
C ALA A 128 -7.00 17.34 1.25
N ARG A 129 -6.20 16.73 2.14
CA ARG A 129 -4.88 17.26 2.50
C ARG A 129 -3.91 17.25 1.31
N THR A 130 -3.90 16.15 0.55
CA THR A 130 -3.05 15.99 -0.64
C THR A 130 -3.41 17.02 -1.70
N LEU A 131 -4.71 17.17 -2.00
CA LEU A 131 -5.22 18.15 -2.95
C LEU A 131 -4.90 19.59 -2.53
N ALA A 132 -5.15 19.94 -1.26
CA ALA A 132 -4.80 21.26 -0.74
C ALA A 132 -3.29 21.53 -0.85
N GLY A 133 -2.44 20.53 -0.68
CA GLY A 133 -1.00 20.63 -0.88
C GLY A 133 -0.62 20.92 -2.34
N ILE A 134 -1.25 20.21 -3.29
CA ILE A 134 -1.06 20.43 -4.73
C ILE A 134 -1.52 21.84 -5.12
N LEU A 135 -2.73 22.24 -4.75
CA LEU A 135 -3.29 23.55 -5.10
C LEU A 135 -2.50 24.72 -4.51
N ARG A 136 -1.89 24.54 -3.34
CA ARG A 136 -1.10 25.59 -2.68
C ARG A 136 0.30 25.74 -3.31
N ASP A 137 0.96 24.65 -3.66
CA ASP A 137 2.35 24.62 -4.15
C ASP A 137 2.53 23.49 -5.15
N PRO A 138 1.97 23.60 -6.37
CA PRO A 138 2.03 22.52 -7.36
C PRO A 138 3.45 22.24 -7.85
N ILE A 139 4.27 23.29 -8.03
CA ILE A 139 5.66 23.13 -8.51
C ILE A 139 6.51 22.44 -7.45
N GLY A 140 6.49 22.90 -6.22
CA GLY A 140 7.25 22.24 -5.15
C GLY A 140 6.74 20.83 -4.85
N ARG A 141 5.45 20.53 -5.07
CA ARG A 141 4.94 19.16 -4.96
C ARG A 141 5.45 18.29 -6.10
N LEU A 142 5.45 18.80 -7.33
CA LEU A 142 6.02 18.11 -8.49
C LEU A 142 7.51 17.79 -8.25
N GLU A 143 8.29 18.77 -7.82
CA GLU A 143 9.73 18.58 -7.53
C GLU A 143 9.97 17.51 -6.47
N ARG A 144 9.23 17.54 -5.36
CA ARG A 144 9.36 16.54 -4.28
C ARG A 144 9.02 15.12 -4.73
N LEU A 145 7.95 14.94 -5.50
CA LEU A 145 7.58 13.63 -6.04
C LEU A 145 8.57 13.15 -7.10
N ASN A 146 9.02 14.05 -7.99
CA ASN A 146 10.05 13.71 -8.97
C ASN A 146 11.38 13.33 -8.30
N GLN A 147 11.74 13.94 -7.18
CA GLN A 147 12.94 13.54 -6.44
C GLN A 147 12.85 12.08 -5.96
N GLN A 148 11.67 11.58 -5.62
CA GLN A 148 11.48 10.16 -5.30
C GLN A 148 11.79 9.28 -6.50
N VAL A 149 11.28 9.65 -7.69
CA VAL A 149 11.57 8.94 -8.96
C VAL A 149 13.07 8.95 -9.29
N GLN A 150 13.74 10.10 -9.11
CA GLN A 150 15.17 10.23 -9.38
C GLN A 150 16.03 9.39 -8.44
N ASN A 151 15.56 9.12 -7.24
CA ASN A 151 16.25 8.29 -6.24
C ASN A 151 16.00 6.79 -6.42
N MET A 152 15.12 6.37 -7.34
CA MET A 152 14.88 4.96 -7.62
C MET A 152 16.05 4.35 -8.40
N ASP A 153 16.40 3.12 -8.08
CA ASP A 153 17.41 2.33 -8.80
C ASP A 153 16.80 1.69 -10.06
N VAL A 154 16.51 2.55 -11.02
CA VAL A 154 15.89 2.17 -12.30
C VAL A 154 16.61 2.86 -13.47
N ASP A 155 16.46 2.33 -14.66
CA ASP A 155 17.06 2.93 -15.85
C ASP A 155 16.40 4.26 -16.26
N THR A 156 16.94 4.89 -17.30
CA THR A 156 16.47 6.20 -17.78
C THR A 156 15.04 6.13 -18.33
N MET A 157 14.64 5.04 -18.99
CA MET A 157 13.29 4.91 -19.56
C MET A 157 12.24 4.79 -18.44
N ALA A 158 12.47 3.92 -17.47
CA ALA A 158 11.62 3.77 -16.31
C ALA A 158 11.53 5.08 -15.49
N ARG A 159 12.66 5.76 -15.31
CA ARG A 159 12.70 7.05 -14.61
C ARG A 159 11.88 8.13 -15.32
N ASN A 160 11.93 8.17 -16.66
CA ASN A 160 11.10 9.09 -17.44
C ASN A 160 9.61 8.75 -17.30
N ALA A 161 9.21 7.48 -17.40
CA ALA A 161 7.83 7.04 -17.21
C ALA A 161 7.29 7.39 -15.81
N GLY A 162 8.09 7.19 -14.76
CA GLY A 162 7.75 7.62 -13.41
C GLY A 162 7.56 9.13 -13.29
N SER A 163 8.45 9.93 -13.91
CA SER A 163 8.34 11.39 -13.92
C SER A 163 7.11 11.89 -14.70
N GLU A 164 6.75 11.24 -15.80
CA GLU A 164 5.53 11.54 -16.56
C GLU A 164 4.28 11.24 -15.74
N SER A 165 4.24 10.10 -15.03
CA SER A 165 3.15 9.76 -14.14
C SER A 165 2.96 10.78 -13.00
N VAL A 166 4.07 11.23 -12.38
CA VAL A 166 4.03 12.28 -11.35
C VAL A 166 3.51 13.60 -11.92
N ALA A 167 3.94 13.99 -13.13
CA ALA A 167 3.45 15.21 -13.78
C ALA A 167 1.95 15.14 -14.08
N ALA A 168 1.45 13.99 -14.55
CA ALA A 168 0.03 13.74 -14.79
C ALA A 168 -0.79 13.84 -13.50
N PHE A 169 -0.30 13.27 -12.40
CA PHE A 169 -0.94 13.36 -11.08
C PHE A 169 -1.08 14.83 -10.61
N ILE A 170 -0.04 15.64 -10.75
CA ILE A 170 -0.09 17.05 -10.36
C ILE A 170 -1.05 17.84 -11.25
N ALA A 171 -1.08 17.57 -12.57
CA ALA A 171 -2.01 18.20 -13.50
C ALA A 171 -3.46 17.86 -13.16
N MET A 172 -3.77 16.58 -12.93
CA MET A 172 -5.09 16.10 -12.51
C MET A 172 -5.52 16.77 -11.20
N GLY A 173 -4.63 16.88 -10.21
CA GLY A 173 -4.93 17.53 -8.94
C GLY A 173 -5.28 19.02 -9.07
N ALA A 174 -4.79 19.70 -10.09
CA ALA A 174 -5.10 21.11 -10.35
C ALA A 174 -6.43 21.30 -11.12
N GLU A 175 -6.88 20.32 -11.89
CA GLU A 175 -7.96 20.43 -12.85
C GLU A 175 -9.19 19.58 -12.48
N GLU A 176 -9.01 18.34 -12.09
CA GLU A 176 -10.06 17.32 -12.03
C GLU A 176 -10.18 16.62 -10.66
N MET A 177 -9.08 16.51 -9.90
CA MET A 177 -9.04 15.70 -8.68
C MET A 177 -9.93 16.29 -7.57
N THR A 178 -10.64 15.44 -6.87
CA THR A 178 -11.37 15.74 -5.65
C THR A 178 -10.85 14.94 -4.47
N ALA A 179 -11.26 15.28 -3.26
CA ALA A 179 -10.95 14.48 -2.08
C ALA A 179 -11.48 13.04 -2.18
N MET A 180 -12.60 12.84 -2.88
CA MET A 180 -13.22 11.54 -3.13
C MET A 180 -12.40 10.65 -4.07
N SER A 181 -11.55 11.23 -4.92
CA SER A 181 -10.72 10.46 -5.87
C SER A 181 -9.77 9.47 -5.20
N PHE A 182 -9.50 9.61 -3.91
CA PHE A 182 -8.67 8.67 -3.14
C PHE A 182 -9.48 7.56 -2.48
N SER A 183 -10.81 7.66 -2.44
CA SER A 183 -11.64 6.74 -1.69
C SER A 183 -12.08 5.55 -2.52
N ALA A 184 -12.33 4.42 -1.83
CA ALA A 184 -13.09 3.33 -2.40
C ALA A 184 -14.45 3.81 -2.90
N THR A 185 -14.89 3.29 -4.05
CA THR A 185 -16.22 3.56 -4.64
C THR A 185 -17.22 2.50 -4.24
N GLU A 186 -16.74 1.30 -3.93
CA GLU A 186 -17.50 0.16 -3.45
C GLU A 186 -16.98 -0.24 -2.07
N THR A 187 -17.87 -0.32 -1.08
CA THR A 187 -17.47 -0.60 0.30
C THR A 187 -18.16 -1.83 0.86
N PHE A 188 -17.52 -2.46 1.83
CA PHE A 188 -18.06 -3.61 2.56
C PHE A 188 -17.73 -3.52 4.05
N GLU A 189 -18.50 -4.23 4.88
CA GLU A 189 -18.34 -4.20 6.33
C GLU A 189 -17.29 -5.22 6.82
N SER A 190 -17.42 -6.50 6.47
CA SER A 190 -16.58 -7.58 7.00
C SER A 190 -16.00 -8.51 5.95
N GLU A 191 -16.79 -8.92 4.97
CA GLU A 191 -16.39 -9.87 3.93
C GLU A 191 -16.97 -9.45 2.59
N LEU A 192 -16.20 -9.70 1.52
CA LEU A 192 -16.61 -9.49 0.14
C LEU A 192 -15.85 -10.46 -0.77
N GLU A 193 -16.53 -11.00 -1.77
CA GLU A 193 -15.89 -11.70 -2.88
C GLU A 193 -15.85 -10.79 -4.10
N VAL A 194 -14.69 -10.72 -4.76
CA VAL A 194 -14.48 -9.97 -6.01
C VAL A 194 -13.91 -10.93 -7.03
N GLU A 195 -14.44 -10.87 -8.24
CA GLU A 195 -14.00 -11.73 -9.36
C GLU A 195 -13.09 -10.96 -10.32
N VAL A 196 -12.11 -11.66 -10.88
CA VAL A 196 -11.32 -11.25 -12.04
C VAL A 196 -11.26 -12.45 -13.01
N GLY A 197 -11.91 -12.34 -14.16
CA GLY A 197 -12.14 -13.49 -15.02
C GLY A 197 -12.94 -14.57 -14.29
N SER A 198 -12.33 -15.75 -14.07
CA SER A 198 -12.89 -16.86 -13.29
C SER A 198 -12.26 -17.00 -11.89
N THR A 199 -11.27 -16.17 -11.57
CA THR A 199 -10.57 -16.19 -10.29
C THR A 199 -11.34 -15.37 -9.25
N THR A 200 -11.65 -15.97 -8.09
CA THR A 200 -12.32 -15.31 -6.96
C THR A 200 -11.30 -14.86 -5.92
N LEU A 201 -11.41 -13.61 -5.48
CA LEU A 201 -10.65 -13.01 -4.39
C LEU A 201 -11.59 -12.82 -3.19
N GLU A 202 -11.23 -13.40 -2.05
CA GLU A 202 -11.95 -13.26 -0.79
C GLU A 202 -11.30 -12.15 0.06
N LEU A 203 -12.03 -11.06 0.28
CA LEU A 203 -11.63 -9.93 1.10
C LEU A 203 -12.18 -10.09 2.50
N ARG A 204 -11.34 -9.93 3.53
CA ARG A 204 -11.77 -10.08 4.91
C ARG A 204 -11.23 -8.98 5.81
N TYR A 205 -12.15 -8.32 6.53
CA TYR A 205 -11.88 -7.48 7.68
C TYR A 205 -12.18 -8.28 8.94
N ILE A 206 -11.25 -8.39 9.87
CA ILE A 206 -11.41 -9.17 11.10
C ILE A 206 -11.57 -8.24 12.30
N ASP A 207 -10.60 -7.33 12.49
CA ASP A 207 -10.53 -6.42 13.63
C ASP A 207 -9.60 -5.25 13.33
N ARG A 208 -9.44 -4.34 14.27
CA ARG A 208 -8.46 -3.26 14.21
C ARG A 208 -7.06 -3.83 14.40
N GLY A 209 -6.24 -3.77 13.36
CA GLY A 209 -4.86 -4.25 13.34
C GLY A 209 -3.88 -3.11 13.28
N HIS A 210 -3.31 -2.91 12.10
CA HIS A 210 -2.45 -1.79 11.74
C HIS A 210 -3.21 -0.45 11.74
N THR A 211 -4.48 -0.52 11.32
CA THR A 211 -5.49 0.55 11.38
C THR A 211 -6.83 -0.01 11.85
N ASP A 212 -7.92 0.74 11.70
CA ASP A 212 -9.29 0.25 11.95
C ASP A 212 -10.03 -0.22 10.70
N ASN A 213 -9.33 -0.33 9.57
CA ASN A 213 -9.95 -0.66 8.28
C ASN A 213 -9.09 -1.59 7.42
N ASP A 214 -8.21 -2.38 8.05
CA ASP A 214 -7.31 -3.29 7.33
C ASP A 214 -8.04 -4.51 6.78
N VAL A 215 -7.77 -4.83 5.53
CA VAL A 215 -8.30 -5.99 4.81
C VAL A 215 -7.14 -6.86 4.37
N PHE A 216 -7.24 -8.17 4.57
CA PHE A 216 -6.42 -9.11 3.82
C PHE A 216 -7.24 -9.78 2.72
N VAL A 217 -6.55 -10.21 1.69
CA VAL A 217 -7.16 -10.86 0.51
C VAL A 217 -6.59 -12.26 0.35
N TYR A 218 -7.48 -13.26 0.27
CA TYR A 218 -7.11 -14.63 -0.02
C TYR A 218 -7.57 -15.04 -1.41
N ILE A 219 -6.71 -15.71 -2.17
CA ILE A 219 -6.93 -16.15 -3.55
C ILE A 219 -6.71 -17.65 -3.62
N ASN A 220 -7.81 -18.41 -3.64
CA ASN A 220 -7.79 -19.86 -3.62
C ASN A 220 -7.04 -20.45 -4.80
N ASP A 221 -7.33 -20.01 -6.01
CA ASP A 221 -6.78 -20.56 -7.27
C ASP A 221 -5.26 -20.44 -7.41
N GLY A 222 -4.64 -19.56 -6.64
CA GLY A 222 -3.18 -19.43 -6.60
C GLY A 222 -2.57 -19.83 -5.26
N ASN A 223 -3.43 -20.10 -4.26
CA ASN A 223 -3.02 -20.29 -2.86
C ASN A 223 -2.14 -19.12 -2.39
N VAL A 224 -2.63 -17.88 -2.62
CA VAL A 224 -1.94 -16.63 -2.33
C VAL A 224 -2.73 -15.84 -1.30
N LEU A 225 -2.05 -15.25 -0.33
CA LEU A 225 -2.62 -14.37 0.67
C LEU A 225 -1.88 -13.03 0.62
N HIS A 226 -2.59 -11.94 0.33
CA HIS A 226 -2.07 -10.58 0.42
C HIS A 226 -2.53 -9.96 1.73
N GLY A 227 -1.58 -9.69 2.62
CA GLY A 227 -1.88 -9.22 3.97
C GLY A 227 -2.08 -7.71 4.08
N GLY A 228 -1.73 -6.94 3.06
CA GLY A 228 -1.56 -5.50 3.26
C GLY A 228 -0.63 -5.24 4.46
N ASP A 229 -0.86 -4.17 5.17
CA ASP A 229 -0.08 -3.82 6.35
C ASP A 229 -0.49 -4.57 7.63
N LEU A 230 -1.40 -5.55 7.53
CA LEU A 230 -1.53 -6.58 8.56
C LEU A 230 -0.32 -7.51 8.61
N PHE A 231 0.54 -7.49 7.59
CA PHE A 231 1.77 -8.28 7.54
C PHE A 231 2.95 -7.42 7.10
N PHE A 232 3.96 -7.32 7.98
CA PHE A 232 5.29 -6.77 7.70
C PHE A 232 6.31 -7.90 7.79
N ASN A 233 7.23 -7.98 6.85
CA ASN A 233 8.24 -9.03 6.86
C ASN A 233 9.65 -8.44 7.07
N GLY A 234 10.30 -8.82 8.18
CA GLY A 234 11.69 -8.45 8.50
C GLY A 234 11.90 -7.00 8.94
N MET A 235 10.87 -6.32 9.45
CA MET A 235 10.96 -4.94 9.93
C MET A 235 9.92 -4.62 11.00
N HIS A 236 10.20 -3.57 11.79
CA HIS A 236 9.22 -3.06 12.75
C HIS A 236 8.05 -2.40 12.03
N PRO A 237 6.79 -2.79 12.32
CA PRO A 237 5.62 -2.20 11.68
C PRO A 237 5.37 -0.77 12.19
N PHE A 238 4.56 -0.03 11.47
CA PHE A 238 3.92 1.18 11.99
C PHE A 238 2.60 0.78 12.69
N ILE A 239 2.38 1.16 13.93
CA ILE A 239 1.14 0.96 14.67
C ILE A 239 0.39 2.29 14.67
N ASP A 240 -0.62 2.45 13.82
CA ASP A 240 -1.37 3.70 13.71
C ASP A 240 -2.47 3.80 14.77
N THR A 241 -2.10 4.12 16.00
CA THR A 241 -3.05 4.34 17.09
C THR A 241 -4.01 5.50 16.83
N GLY A 242 -3.57 6.50 16.02
CA GLY A 242 -4.42 7.60 15.56
C GLY A 242 -5.54 7.13 14.62
N ALA A 243 -5.31 6.02 13.92
CA ALA A 243 -6.31 5.33 13.11
C ALA A 243 -6.93 4.12 13.84
N GLY A 244 -6.82 4.04 15.15
CA GLY A 244 -7.49 3.03 15.96
C GLY A 244 -6.81 1.66 16.01
N ALA A 245 -5.53 1.57 15.61
CA ALA A 245 -4.73 0.35 15.72
C ALA A 245 -4.69 -0.19 17.16
N THR A 246 -4.67 -1.52 17.28
CA THR A 246 -4.41 -2.21 18.56
C THR A 246 -3.57 -3.45 18.32
N THR A 247 -2.57 -3.70 19.17
CA THR A 247 -1.73 -4.91 19.04
C THR A 247 -2.53 -6.17 19.25
N THR A 248 -3.51 -6.14 20.17
CA THR A 248 -4.40 -7.29 20.45
C THR A 248 -5.33 -7.59 19.27
N GLY A 249 -5.89 -6.56 18.62
CA GLY A 249 -6.69 -6.73 17.40
C GLY A 249 -5.85 -7.26 16.26
N TRP A 250 -4.62 -6.73 16.12
CA TRP A 250 -3.69 -7.18 15.10
C TRP A 250 -3.33 -8.66 15.23
N GLN A 251 -3.08 -9.14 16.45
CA GLN A 251 -2.88 -10.58 16.68
C GLN A 251 -4.10 -11.43 16.30
N ARG A 252 -5.34 -10.93 16.47
CA ARG A 252 -6.55 -11.63 15.96
C ARG A 252 -6.58 -11.68 14.43
N CYS A 253 -6.20 -10.59 13.75
CA CYS A 253 -6.08 -10.57 12.29
C CYS A 253 -5.03 -11.58 11.81
N LEU A 254 -3.83 -11.56 12.40
CA LEU A 254 -2.75 -12.49 12.08
C LEU A 254 -3.16 -13.96 12.33
N LYS A 255 -3.87 -14.23 13.43
CA LYS A 255 -4.40 -15.57 13.69
C LYS A 255 -5.33 -16.03 12.59
N SER A 256 -6.25 -15.18 12.13
CA SER A 256 -7.16 -15.50 11.01
C SER A 256 -6.38 -15.80 9.73
N MET A 257 -5.39 -14.98 9.39
CA MET A 257 -4.53 -15.19 8.22
C MET A 257 -3.72 -16.50 8.33
N ILE A 258 -3.18 -16.81 9.52
CA ILE A 258 -2.44 -18.06 9.78
C ILE A 258 -3.35 -19.30 9.68
N ASP A 259 -4.60 -19.19 10.13
CA ASP A 259 -5.57 -20.29 10.07
C ASP A 259 -6.00 -20.56 8.61
N GLU A 260 -6.13 -19.51 7.79
CA GLU A 260 -6.42 -19.62 6.35
C GLU A 260 -5.24 -20.19 5.56
N ALA A 261 -4.02 -19.73 5.85
CA ALA A 261 -2.83 -20.14 5.14
C ALA A 261 -2.44 -21.59 5.45
N ASN A 262 -2.05 -22.34 4.42
CA ASN A 262 -1.42 -23.64 4.57
C ASN A 262 0.10 -23.56 4.32
N ARG A 263 0.82 -24.69 4.38
CA ARG A 263 2.29 -24.72 4.24
C ARG A 263 2.82 -24.26 2.87
N ASN A 264 1.96 -24.23 1.85
CA ASN A 264 2.32 -23.85 0.49
C ASN A 264 1.75 -22.47 0.10
N THR A 265 1.06 -21.79 1.02
CA THR A 265 0.50 -20.47 0.74
C THR A 265 1.62 -19.46 0.59
N VAL A 266 1.61 -18.73 -0.52
CA VAL A 266 2.46 -17.57 -0.73
C VAL A 266 1.84 -16.38 0.01
N CYS A 267 2.55 -15.82 0.99
CA CYS A 267 2.09 -14.70 1.80
C CYS A 267 2.81 -13.42 1.38
N ILE A 268 2.04 -12.45 0.90
CA ILE A 268 2.55 -11.17 0.42
C ILE A 268 2.32 -10.12 1.52
N PRO A 269 3.40 -9.56 2.10
CA PRO A 269 3.27 -8.46 3.07
C PRO A 269 2.96 -7.14 2.36
N GLY A 270 2.41 -6.16 3.09
CA GLY A 270 2.35 -4.79 2.62
C GLY A 270 3.75 -4.19 2.47
N HIS A 271 4.68 -4.56 3.35
CA HIS A 271 6.08 -4.15 3.29
C HIS A 271 7.03 -5.32 3.60
N GLY A 272 8.13 -5.37 2.87
CA GLY A 272 9.14 -6.43 2.98
C GLY A 272 9.02 -7.48 1.88
N GLU A 273 9.83 -8.52 1.98
CA GLU A 273 9.91 -9.59 0.98
C GLU A 273 8.72 -10.55 1.08
N ILE A 274 8.34 -11.17 -0.04
CA ILE A 274 7.36 -12.25 -0.09
C ILE A 274 7.78 -13.37 0.88
N SER A 275 6.80 -13.97 1.53
CA SER A 275 7.03 -14.99 2.54
C SER A 275 6.01 -16.13 2.44
N ASP A 276 5.90 -16.90 3.51
CA ASP A 276 4.97 -18.01 3.66
C ASP A 276 4.23 -17.94 5.01
N ARG A 277 3.51 -18.99 5.34
CA ARG A 277 2.82 -19.12 6.62
C ARG A 277 3.75 -18.98 7.84
N ASN A 278 5.04 -19.33 7.72
CA ASN A 278 5.97 -19.18 8.84
C ASN A 278 6.31 -17.71 9.06
N GLY A 279 6.48 -16.93 7.98
CA GLY A 279 6.64 -15.47 8.11
C GLY A 279 5.47 -14.80 8.82
N LEU A 280 4.22 -15.23 8.56
CA LEU A 280 3.05 -14.75 9.32
C LEU A 280 3.15 -15.10 10.81
N ARG A 281 3.62 -16.30 11.15
CA ARG A 281 3.83 -16.71 12.54
C ARG A 281 4.95 -15.94 13.22
N ASP A 282 6.06 -15.73 12.51
CA ASP A 282 7.19 -14.96 13.02
C ASP A 282 6.76 -13.52 13.28
N PHE A 283 5.95 -12.93 12.40
CA PHE A 283 5.39 -11.60 12.60
C PHE A 283 4.33 -11.57 13.72
N SER A 284 3.53 -12.62 13.90
CA SER A 284 2.64 -12.72 15.06
C SER A 284 3.44 -12.77 16.37
N ASN A 285 4.52 -13.57 16.39
CA ASN A 285 5.40 -13.69 17.54
C ASN A 285 6.14 -12.38 17.87
N TYR A 286 6.30 -11.47 16.91
CA TYR A 286 6.82 -10.12 17.15
C TYR A 286 6.04 -9.38 18.26
N PHE A 287 4.72 -9.44 18.22
CA PHE A 287 3.88 -8.79 19.23
C PHE A 287 3.95 -9.50 20.59
N ASP A 288 4.07 -10.82 20.61
CA ASP A 288 4.27 -11.59 21.86
C ASP A 288 5.59 -11.19 22.50
N ILE A 289 6.69 -11.11 21.74
CA ILE A 289 8.00 -10.67 22.23
C ILE A 289 7.92 -9.25 22.80
N LEU A 290 7.32 -8.30 22.07
CA LEU A 290 7.18 -6.92 22.55
C LEU A 290 6.38 -6.86 23.85
N ARG A 291 5.27 -7.57 23.93
CA ARG A 291 4.41 -7.60 25.11
C ARG A 291 5.14 -8.17 26.33
N ASP A 292 5.74 -9.34 26.19
CA ASP A 292 6.52 -9.98 27.26
C ASP A 292 7.69 -9.12 27.73
N PHE A 293 8.35 -8.42 26.79
CA PHE A 293 9.45 -7.53 27.11
C PHE A 293 8.99 -6.32 27.93
N VAL A 294 7.91 -5.67 27.48
CA VAL A 294 7.35 -4.48 28.16
C VAL A 294 6.75 -4.86 29.51
N GLU A 295 6.02 -5.98 29.64
CA GLU A 295 5.48 -6.46 30.90
C GLU A 295 6.58 -6.67 31.95
N ARG A 296 7.67 -7.36 31.60
CA ARG A 296 8.83 -7.54 32.49
C ARG A 296 9.44 -6.21 32.91
N ALA A 297 9.57 -5.26 31.99
CA ALA A 297 10.15 -3.95 32.32
C ALA A 297 9.22 -3.13 33.25
N ILE A 298 7.90 -3.25 33.10
CA ILE A 298 6.91 -2.66 34.03
C ILE A 298 7.05 -3.28 35.42
N ASP A 299 7.15 -4.61 35.52
CA ASP A 299 7.33 -5.32 36.79
C ASP A 299 8.64 -4.94 37.49
N GLU A 300 9.68 -4.57 36.73
CA GLU A 300 10.93 -4.01 37.25
C GLU A 300 10.81 -2.54 37.70
N GLY A 301 9.65 -1.92 37.54
CA GLY A 301 9.39 -0.53 37.92
C GLY A 301 9.91 0.51 36.93
N ARG A 302 10.15 0.13 35.67
CA ARG A 302 10.59 1.05 34.61
C ARG A 302 9.42 1.94 34.17
N SER A 303 9.73 3.21 33.96
CA SER A 303 8.77 4.14 33.38
C SER A 303 8.63 3.93 31.85
N ARG A 304 7.55 4.47 31.27
CA ARG A 304 7.33 4.48 29.82
C ARG A 304 8.54 5.00 29.05
N ASP A 305 9.08 6.15 29.45
CA ASP A 305 10.23 6.79 28.79
C ASP A 305 11.49 5.91 28.86
N GLN A 306 11.69 5.19 29.98
CA GLN A 306 12.81 4.25 30.10
C GLN A 306 12.61 3.05 29.16
N ILE A 307 11.38 2.52 29.04
CA ILE A 307 11.08 1.34 28.23
C ILE A 307 11.23 1.66 26.74
N THR A 308 10.81 2.84 26.29
CA THR A 308 10.93 3.25 24.88
C THR A 308 12.38 3.41 24.42
N GLU A 309 13.34 3.57 25.33
CA GLU A 309 14.77 3.65 25.02
C GLU A 309 15.46 2.26 25.08
N MET A 310 14.72 1.19 25.44
CA MET A 310 15.28 -0.16 25.50
C MET A 310 15.22 -0.84 24.14
N GLN A 311 15.97 -1.93 24.00
CA GLN A 311 15.98 -2.76 22.81
C GLN A 311 15.86 -4.23 23.19
N PRO A 312 14.77 -4.92 22.78
CA PRO A 312 14.65 -6.36 22.93
C PRO A 312 15.81 -7.07 22.21
N PRO A 313 16.46 -8.05 22.83
CA PRO A 313 17.59 -8.78 22.23
C PRO A 313 17.24 -9.44 20.90
N GLU A 314 16.00 -9.83 20.71
CA GLU A 314 15.48 -10.51 19.53
C GLU A 314 15.49 -9.61 18.28
N PHE A 315 15.55 -8.28 18.46
CA PHE A 315 15.50 -7.31 17.37
C PHE A 315 16.77 -6.46 17.24
N VAL A 316 17.89 -6.90 17.82
CA VAL A 316 19.14 -6.12 17.80
C VAL A 316 19.66 -5.88 16.38
N ASP A 317 19.39 -6.80 15.44
CA ASP A 317 19.82 -6.71 14.05
C ASP A 317 18.80 -5.99 13.14
N TRP A 318 17.64 -5.61 13.68
CA TRP A 318 16.63 -4.91 12.91
C TRP A 318 16.89 -3.38 12.93
N PRO A 319 16.61 -2.67 11.81
CA PRO A 319 16.66 -1.21 11.82
C PRO A 319 15.78 -0.65 12.94
N PRO A 320 16.29 0.24 13.82
CA PRO A 320 15.54 0.64 15.02
C PRO A 320 14.33 1.55 14.74
N ARG A 321 14.12 1.93 13.49
CA ARG A 321 12.97 2.75 13.11
C ARG A 321 11.67 2.11 13.58
N ARG A 322 10.82 2.87 14.29
CA ARG A 322 9.54 2.46 14.86
C ARG A 322 9.59 1.63 16.15
N LEU A 323 10.73 1.05 16.53
CA LEU A 323 10.79 0.22 17.74
C LEU A 323 10.38 1.00 19.00
N ASN A 324 10.91 2.20 19.18
CA ASN A 324 10.61 3.05 20.34
C ASN A 324 9.11 3.39 20.42
N ASP A 325 8.51 3.73 19.26
CA ASP A 325 7.07 4.00 19.15
C ASP A 325 6.26 2.76 19.55
N ASN A 326 6.64 1.58 19.03
CA ASN A 326 5.92 0.32 19.24
C ASN A 326 6.00 -0.13 20.72
N LEU A 327 7.16 0.01 21.37
CA LEU A 327 7.30 -0.24 22.81
C LEU A 327 6.38 0.70 23.63
N GLY A 328 6.30 1.97 23.23
CA GLY A 328 5.40 2.94 23.85
C GLY A 328 3.93 2.56 23.70
N VAL A 329 3.51 2.10 22.50
CA VAL A 329 2.13 1.65 22.26
C VAL A 329 1.80 0.45 23.13
N VAL A 330 2.67 -0.56 23.19
CA VAL A 330 2.46 -1.75 24.04
C VAL A 330 2.40 -1.38 25.52
N TYR A 331 3.26 -0.47 26.00
CA TYR A 331 3.18 0.05 27.36
C TYR A 331 1.82 0.71 27.66
N ASP A 332 1.37 1.58 26.76
CA ASP A 332 0.10 2.29 26.92
C ASP A 332 -1.09 1.32 26.93
N GLU A 333 -1.08 0.29 26.08
CA GLU A 333 -2.12 -0.76 26.09
C GLU A 333 -2.13 -1.60 27.37
N LEU A 334 -0.95 -1.95 27.92
CA LEU A 334 -0.84 -2.76 29.13
C LEU A 334 -1.25 -1.98 30.39
N THR A 335 -1.06 -0.66 30.39
CA THR A 335 -1.36 0.19 31.55
C THR A 335 -2.74 0.87 31.49
N ALA A 336 -3.42 0.87 30.34
CA ALA A 336 -4.73 1.49 30.17
C ALA A 336 -5.87 0.87 31.01
N GLY A 337 -5.67 -0.30 31.62
CA GLY A 337 -6.64 -1.04 32.42
C GLY A 337 -6.28 -1.19 33.90
N SER A 338 -5.19 -0.57 34.34
CA SER A 338 -4.68 -0.64 35.73
C SER A 338 -5.09 0.55 36.61
#